data_f658db423de610a0d1076ceaec86ad38
#
_entry.id   f658db423de610a0d1076ceaec86ad38
#
_cell.length_a   1.000
_cell.length_b   1.000
_cell.length_c   1.000
_cell.angle_alpha   90.00
_cell.angle_beta   90.00
_cell.angle_gamma   90.00
#
_symmetry.space_group_name_H-M   'P 1'
#
loop_
_entity.id
_entity.type
_entity.pdbx_description
1 polymer ?
#
loop_
_entity_poly.entity_id
_entity_poly.type
_entity_poly.pdbx_seq_one_letter_code
_entity_poly.pdbx_strand_id
1 'polypeptide(L)'
;MTGVQTCALPIYIKLGQPAPTLSGGEAQRVKLASELSRRATGKTLYLIDEPTTGLSFYDVHHLLNVLQRLVDKGNSLIVIEHNLDVIRCSDWIIDLGPEGGDKGGQIIATGTPEEVAQNPKSYTGQYLKQVLQRYPSTAELN
;
A
#
# COMPACT_ATOMS: atom_id res chain seq x y z
N MET A 1 -17.80 7.18 24.68
CA MET A 1 -18.14 7.57 23.28
C MET A 1 -16.91 7.27 22.43
N THR A 2 -16.91 6.11 21.83
CA THR A 2 -15.82 5.67 20.94
C THR A 2 -16.12 6.27 19.58
N GLY A 3 -15.41 7.35 19.25
CA GLY A 3 -15.46 7.93 17.91
C GLY A 3 -14.96 6.91 16.90
N VAL A 4 -15.86 6.38 16.10
CA VAL A 4 -15.51 5.71 14.85
C VAL A 4 -14.91 6.79 13.97
N GLN A 5 -13.59 6.93 13.99
CA GLN A 5 -12.92 7.69 12.95
C GLN A 5 -13.21 6.98 11.63
N THR A 6 -14.03 7.60 10.82
CA THR A 6 -14.31 7.22 9.43
C THR A 6 -12.97 7.30 8.68
N CYS A 7 -12.22 6.18 8.67
CA CYS A 7 -11.07 6.03 7.82
C CYS A 7 -11.49 6.18 6.38
N ALA A 8 -11.05 7.26 5.74
CA ALA A 8 -10.91 7.45 4.30
C ALA A 8 -11.93 6.67 3.44
N LEU A 9 -13.22 6.82 3.72
CA LEU A 9 -14.22 6.60 2.70
C LEU A 9 -14.01 7.72 1.68
N PRO A 10 -13.82 7.41 0.40
CA PRO A 10 -13.77 8.45 -0.63
C PRO A 10 -14.98 9.36 -0.45
N ILE A 11 -14.74 10.66 -0.50
CA ILE A 11 -15.76 11.73 -0.32
C ILE A 11 -16.98 11.55 -1.26
N TYR A 12 -16.86 10.64 -2.21
CA TYR A 12 -17.82 10.37 -3.29
C TYR A 12 -18.72 9.15 -3.07
N ILE A 13 -18.47 8.30 -2.05
CA ILE A 13 -19.34 7.17 -1.76
C ILE A 13 -20.55 7.65 -0.96
N LYS A 14 -21.74 7.47 -1.54
CA LYS A 14 -23.02 7.78 -0.86
C LYS A 14 -23.46 6.59 -0.01
N LEU A 15 -23.98 6.86 1.20
CA LEU A 15 -24.62 5.81 2.00
C LEU A 15 -25.78 5.17 1.21
N GLY A 16 -25.78 3.84 1.16
CA GLY A 16 -26.80 3.10 0.39
C GLY A 16 -26.51 2.98 -1.10
N GLN A 17 -25.33 3.40 -1.58
CA GLN A 17 -24.93 3.22 -2.98
C GLN A 17 -24.86 1.73 -3.34
N PRO A 18 -25.49 1.27 -4.43
CA PRO A 18 -25.40 -0.13 -4.84
C PRO A 18 -23.95 -0.56 -5.18
N ALA A 19 -23.54 -1.72 -4.68
CA ALA A 19 -22.18 -2.22 -4.90
C ALA A 19 -21.70 -2.25 -6.37
N PRO A 20 -22.56 -2.57 -7.38
CA PRO A 20 -22.17 -2.55 -8.78
C PRO A 20 -21.80 -1.17 -9.34
N THR A 21 -22.12 -0.08 -8.61
CA THR A 21 -21.79 1.29 -9.02
C THR A 21 -20.46 1.77 -8.47
N LEU A 22 -19.80 0.97 -7.63
CA LEU A 22 -18.48 1.27 -7.10
C LEU A 22 -17.42 0.88 -8.12
N SER A 23 -16.38 1.71 -8.27
CA SER A 23 -15.16 1.29 -8.94
C SER A 23 -14.46 0.17 -8.17
N GLY A 24 -13.60 -0.61 -8.82
CA GLY A 24 -12.85 -1.67 -8.16
C GLY A 24 -12.07 -1.19 -6.93
N GLY A 25 -11.40 -0.06 -7.04
CA GLY A 25 -10.67 0.55 -5.92
C GLY A 25 -11.57 1.01 -4.78
N GLU A 26 -12.76 1.57 -5.08
CA GLU A 26 -13.73 1.96 -4.05
C GLU A 26 -14.27 0.74 -3.31
N ALA A 27 -14.64 -0.31 -4.03
CA ALA A 27 -15.11 -1.56 -3.43
C ALA A 27 -14.04 -2.19 -2.52
N GLN A 28 -12.78 -2.18 -2.95
CA GLN A 28 -11.65 -2.69 -2.18
C GLN A 28 -11.45 -1.89 -0.88
N ARG A 29 -11.51 -0.57 -0.94
CA ARG A 29 -11.38 0.30 0.25
C ARG A 29 -12.52 0.14 1.24
N VAL A 30 -13.76 -0.04 0.75
CA VAL A 30 -14.91 -0.37 1.61
C VAL A 30 -14.68 -1.70 2.32
N LYS A 31 -14.16 -2.71 1.61
CA LYS A 31 -13.82 -4.01 2.20
C LYS A 31 -12.71 -3.87 3.26
N LEU A 32 -11.65 -3.11 2.98
CA LEU A 32 -10.59 -2.83 3.96
C LEU A 32 -11.12 -2.14 5.21
N ALA A 33 -11.99 -1.13 5.07
CA ALA A 33 -12.62 -0.46 6.19
C ALA A 33 -13.48 -1.43 7.03
N SER A 34 -14.19 -2.34 6.38
CA SER A 34 -14.95 -3.40 7.05
C SER A 34 -14.03 -4.36 7.83
N GLU A 35 -12.90 -4.78 7.23
CA GLU A 35 -11.93 -5.65 7.90
C GLU A 35 -11.28 -4.97 9.13
N LEU A 36 -11.02 -3.66 9.05
CA LEU A 36 -10.51 -2.90 10.20
C LEU A 36 -11.47 -2.87 11.39
N SER A 37 -12.79 -2.89 11.13
CA SER A 37 -13.82 -2.89 12.18
C SER A 37 -13.98 -4.24 12.87
N ARG A 38 -13.48 -5.32 12.27
CA ARG A 38 -13.55 -6.67 12.85
C ARG A 38 -12.53 -6.84 13.98
N ARG A 39 -12.85 -7.72 14.91
CA ARG A 39 -11.92 -8.12 15.96
C ARG A 39 -10.72 -8.84 15.32
N ALA A 40 -9.54 -8.32 15.55
CA ALA A 40 -8.32 -8.88 15.00
C ALA A 40 -8.06 -10.28 15.58
N THR A 41 -7.77 -11.25 14.72
CA THR A 41 -7.28 -12.57 15.11
C THR A 41 -5.74 -12.61 15.09
N GLY A 42 -5.10 -11.60 14.47
CA GLY A 42 -3.64 -11.47 14.38
C GLY A 42 -2.95 -12.52 13.50
N LYS A 43 -3.69 -13.18 12.59
CA LYS A 43 -3.16 -14.25 11.73
C LYS A 43 -3.76 -14.26 10.34
N THR A 44 -4.09 -13.08 9.80
CA THR A 44 -4.66 -12.94 8.45
C THR A 44 -3.60 -12.45 7.48
N LEU A 45 -3.52 -13.07 6.31
CA LEU A 45 -2.76 -12.58 5.17
C LEU A 45 -3.71 -11.86 4.23
N TYR A 46 -3.45 -10.58 3.98
CA TYR A 46 -4.16 -9.77 3.00
C TYR A 46 -3.34 -9.69 1.70
N LEU A 47 -3.99 -10.00 0.59
CA LEU A 47 -3.46 -9.76 -0.75
C LEU A 47 -4.24 -8.59 -1.35
N ILE A 48 -3.55 -7.51 -1.67
CA ILE A 48 -4.15 -6.25 -2.09
C ILE A 48 -3.50 -5.81 -3.40
N ASP A 49 -4.32 -5.60 -4.41
CA ASP A 49 -3.88 -5.27 -5.76
C ASP A 49 -4.21 -3.82 -6.08
N GLU A 50 -3.19 -3.01 -6.37
CA GLU A 50 -3.25 -1.60 -6.75
C GLU A 50 -4.24 -0.74 -5.92
N PRO A 51 -4.17 -0.75 -4.59
CA PRO A 51 -5.15 -0.04 -3.75
C PRO A 51 -5.12 1.48 -3.90
N THR A 52 -4.07 2.05 -4.50
CA THR A 52 -3.97 3.50 -4.73
C THR A 52 -4.63 3.97 -6.01
N THR A 53 -5.13 3.06 -6.86
CA THR A 53 -5.76 3.42 -8.13
C THR A 53 -6.90 4.40 -7.92
N GLY A 54 -6.84 5.55 -8.61
CA GLY A 54 -7.85 6.61 -8.56
C GLY A 54 -7.86 7.43 -7.26
N LEU A 55 -6.85 7.28 -6.40
CA LEU A 55 -6.71 8.08 -5.18
C LEU A 55 -5.96 9.39 -5.42
N SER A 56 -6.39 10.44 -4.72
CA SER A 56 -5.59 11.66 -4.56
C SER A 56 -4.40 11.39 -3.64
N PHE A 57 -3.39 12.27 -3.68
CA PHE A 57 -2.22 12.18 -2.80
C PHE A 57 -2.59 12.14 -1.31
N TYR A 58 -3.60 12.92 -0.92
CA TYR A 58 -4.12 12.94 0.45
C TYR A 58 -4.75 11.61 0.85
N ASP A 59 -5.50 10.98 -0.06
CA ASP A 59 -6.16 9.70 0.19
C ASP A 59 -5.17 8.54 0.30
N VAL A 60 -4.04 8.59 -0.44
CA VAL A 60 -2.94 7.61 -0.32
C VAL A 60 -2.40 7.60 1.11
N HIS A 61 -2.19 8.77 1.72
CA HIS A 61 -1.73 8.86 3.10
C HIS A 61 -2.73 8.22 4.09
N HIS A 62 -4.01 8.45 3.89
CA HIS A 62 -5.05 7.79 4.71
C HIS A 62 -5.07 6.28 4.50
N LEU A 63 -4.90 5.80 3.26
CA LEU A 63 -4.80 4.38 2.96
C LEU A 63 -3.60 3.75 3.68
N LEU A 64 -2.43 4.38 3.65
CA LEU A 64 -1.23 3.90 4.36
C LEU A 64 -1.49 3.73 5.85
N ASN A 65 -2.15 4.69 6.50
CA ASN A 65 -2.54 4.58 7.91
C ASN A 65 -3.49 3.40 8.17
N VAL A 66 -4.38 3.10 7.23
CA VAL A 66 -5.29 1.94 7.30
C VAL A 66 -4.50 0.64 7.21
N LEU A 67 -3.58 0.54 6.24
CA LEU A 67 -2.73 -0.64 6.04
C LEU A 67 -1.84 -0.88 7.26
N GLN A 68 -1.19 0.16 7.79
CA GLN A 68 -0.36 0.07 8.97
C GLN A 68 -1.15 -0.46 10.18
N ARG A 69 -2.36 0.04 10.40
CA ARG A 69 -3.22 -0.46 11.48
C ARG A 69 -3.61 -1.93 11.35
N LEU A 70 -3.66 -2.47 10.12
CA LEU A 70 -3.85 -3.91 9.91
C LEU A 70 -2.60 -4.70 10.31
N VAL A 71 -1.41 -4.20 9.97
CA VAL A 71 -0.12 -4.79 10.38
C VAL A 71 0.03 -4.75 11.90
N ASP A 72 -0.24 -3.61 12.54
CA ASP A 72 -0.15 -3.43 14.00
C ASP A 72 -1.06 -4.39 14.78
N LYS A 73 -2.15 -4.88 14.15
CA LYS A 73 -3.00 -5.92 14.69
C LYS A 73 -2.43 -7.34 14.55
N GLY A 74 -1.21 -7.50 14.04
CA GLY A 74 -0.51 -8.76 13.87
C GLY A 74 -0.83 -9.51 12.57
N ASN A 75 -1.38 -8.81 11.57
CA ASN A 75 -1.64 -9.38 10.25
C ASN A 75 -0.44 -9.17 9.32
N SER A 76 -0.43 -9.89 8.20
CA SER A 76 0.53 -9.73 7.11
C SER A 76 -0.17 -9.19 5.88
N LEU A 77 0.50 -8.28 5.16
CA LEU A 77 -0.01 -7.69 3.92
C LEU A 77 0.98 -7.95 2.79
N ILE A 78 0.48 -8.38 1.65
CA ILE A 78 1.18 -8.36 0.37
C ILE A 78 0.41 -7.39 -0.51
N VAL A 79 1.10 -6.33 -0.96
CA VAL A 79 0.50 -5.26 -1.74
C VAL A 79 1.21 -5.19 -3.09
N ILE A 80 0.45 -5.28 -4.17
CA ILE A 80 0.94 -5.02 -5.53
C ILE A 80 0.74 -3.54 -5.78
N GLU A 81 1.82 -2.80 -6.03
CA GLU A 81 1.77 -1.36 -6.17
C GLU A 81 2.87 -0.78 -7.05
N HIS A 82 2.57 0.40 -7.62
CA HIS A 82 3.51 1.22 -8.39
C HIS A 82 3.72 2.59 -7.74
N ASN A 83 2.92 2.93 -6.73
CA ASN A 83 3.01 4.19 -6.01
C ASN A 83 4.22 4.18 -5.07
N LEU A 84 5.18 5.07 -5.33
CA LEU A 84 6.43 5.13 -4.55
C LEU A 84 6.22 5.51 -3.08
N ASP A 85 5.14 6.23 -2.74
CA ASP A 85 4.82 6.54 -1.35
C ASP A 85 4.38 5.32 -0.56
N VAL A 86 3.73 4.36 -1.23
CA VAL A 86 3.41 3.06 -0.61
C VAL A 86 4.65 2.18 -0.56
N ILE A 87 5.40 2.09 -1.65
CA ILE A 87 6.58 1.24 -1.75
C ILE A 87 7.63 1.62 -0.70
N ARG A 88 7.90 2.91 -0.49
CA ARG A 88 8.87 3.36 0.52
C ARG A 88 8.45 3.08 1.97
N CYS A 89 7.17 2.85 2.22
CA CYS A 89 6.64 2.54 3.55
C CYS A 89 6.53 1.04 3.82
N SER A 90 6.95 0.18 2.89
CA SER A 90 6.92 -1.27 3.07
C SER A 90 8.12 -1.75 3.90
N ASP A 91 7.94 -2.86 4.62
CA ASP A 91 9.04 -3.52 5.33
C ASP A 91 9.95 -4.29 4.38
N TRP A 92 9.38 -4.79 3.27
CA TRP A 92 10.08 -5.63 2.29
C TRP A 92 9.50 -5.45 0.90
N ILE A 93 10.38 -5.39 -0.10
CA ILE A 93 10.03 -5.26 -1.51
C ILE A 93 10.47 -6.52 -2.26
N ILE A 94 9.66 -6.97 -3.19
CA ILE A 94 10.00 -7.92 -4.23
C ILE A 94 9.77 -7.21 -5.57
N ASP A 95 10.86 -6.80 -6.21
CA ASP A 95 10.81 -6.08 -7.49
C ASP A 95 10.88 -7.05 -8.65
N LEU A 96 9.87 -7.03 -9.51
CA LEU A 96 9.73 -7.89 -10.67
C LEU A 96 9.96 -7.11 -11.96
N GLY A 97 10.72 -7.67 -12.86
CA GLY A 97 11.00 -7.00 -14.15
C GLY A 97 11.88 -7.87 -15.07
N PRO A 98 12.70 -7.23 -15.97
CA PRO A 98 12.74 -5.78 -16.25
C PRO A 98 11.56 -5.27 -17.08
N GLU A 99 10.87 -6.14 -17.80
CA GLU A 99 9.76 -5.84 -18.68
C GLU A 99 8.48 -6.56 -18.22
N GLY A 100 7.36 -6.34 -18.92
CA GLY A 100 6.11 -7.05 -18.72
C GLY A 100 5.97 -8.24 -19.69
N GLY A 101 4.93 -9.08 -19.48
CA GLY A 101 4.62 -10.20 -20.35
C GLY A 101 5.69 -11.31 -20.34
N ASP A 102 5.90 -11.95 -21.50
CA ASP A 102 6.79 -13.12 -21.64
C ASP A 102 8.28 -12.84 -21.33
N LYS A 103 8.69 -11.58 -21.33
CA LYS A 103 10.05 -11.15 -21.02
C LYS A 103 10.21 -10.60 -19.59
N GLY A 104 9.13 -10.54 -18.84
CA GLY A 104 9.09 -10.03 -17.50
C GLY A 104 8.97 -11.10 -16.42
N GLY A 105 8.58 -10.69 -15.21
CA GLY A 105 8.29 -11.60 -14.11
C GLY A 105 9.51 -12.22 -13.44
N GLN A 106 10.73 -11.75 -13.74
CA GLN A 106 11.93 -12.16 -13.03
C GLN A 106 12.12 -11.30 -11.78
N ILE A 107 12.59 -11.89 -10.70
CA ILE A 107 12.99 -11.14 -9.51
C ILE A 107 14.27 -10.38 -9.82
N ILE A 108 14.19 -9.04 -9.84
CA ILE A 108 15.32 -8.14 -10.09
C ILE A 108 16.00 -7.74 -8.78
N ALA A 109 15.21 -7.48 -7.76
CA ALA A 109 15.68 -7.11 -6.44
C ALA A 109 14.71 -7.59 -5.36
N THR A 110 15.23 -7.90 -4.18
CA THR A 110 14.45 -8.11 -2.94
C THR A 110 15.20 -7.46 -1.80
N GLY A 111 14.47 -6.93 -0.82
CA GLY A 111 15.06 -6.30 0.36
C GLY A 111 14.20 -5.19 0.92
N THR A 112 14.75 -4.47 1.88
CA THR A 112 14.14 -3.24 2.38
C THR A 112 14.12 -2.17 1.29
N PRO A 113 13.31 -1.11 1.42
CA PRO A 113 13.31 0.01 0.48
C PRO A 113 14.71 0.58 0.24
N GLU A 114 15.52 0.70 1.28
CA GLU A 114 16.89 1.21 1.22
C GLU A 114 17.82 0.28 0.44
N GLU A 115 17.71 -1.02 0.62
CA GLU A 115 18.50 -2.03 -0.09
C GLU A 115 18.15 -2.07 -1.58
N VAL A 116 16.84 -2.06 -1.90
CA VAL A 116 16.36 -2.04 -3.29
C VAL A 116 16.77 -0.75 -3.99
N ALA A 117 16.74 0.39 -3.30
CA ALA A 117 17.17 1.68 -3.84
C ALA A 117 18.68 1.72 -4.23
N GLN A 118 19.49 0.81 -3.72
CA GLN A 118 20.92 0.69 -4.06
C GLN A 118 21.17 -0.25 -5.25
N ASN A 119 20.15 -1.02 -5.68
CA ASN A 119 20.33 -1.96 -6.78
C ASN A 119 20.24 -1.23 -8.15
N PRO A 120 21.34 -1.14 -8.92
CA PRO A 120 21.36 -0.42 -10.19
C PRO A 120 20.51 -1.10 -11.29
N LYS A 121 20.14 -2.37 -11.13
CA LYS A 121 19.31 -3.11 -12.08
C LYS A 121 17.80 -2.89 -11.83
N SER A 122 17.43 -2.39 -10.68
CA SER A 122 16.03 -2.11 -10.31
C SER A 122 15.63 -0.72 -10.80
N TYR A 123 14.68 -0.66 -11.73
CA TYR A 123 14.07 0.62 -12.12
C TYR A 123 13.30 1.23 -10.94
N THR A 124 12.52 0.43 -10.23
CA THR A 124 11.84 0.84 -9.00
C THR A 124 12.83 1.41 -8.00
N GLY A 125 13.98 0.75 -7.79
CA GLY A 125 15.03 1.19 -6.89
C GLY A 125 15.64 2.55 -7.28
N GLN A 126 15.84 2.80 -8.58
CA GLN A 126 16.38 4.09 -9.05
C GLN A 126 15.45 5.27 -8.71
N TYR A 127 14.13 5.11 -8.90
CA TYR A 127 13.15 6.12 -8.52
C TYR A 127 12.99 6.23 -7.00
N LEU A 128 12.97 5.10 -6.30
CA LEU A 128 12.86 5.03 -4.85
C LEU A 128 14.01 5.75 -4.16
N LYS A 129 15.23 5.64 -4.68
CA LYS A 129 16.41 6.37 -4.20
C LYS A 129 16.18 7.88 -4.14
N GLN A 130 15.55 8.45 -5.17
CA GLN A 130 15.26 9.88 -5.22
C GLN A 130 14.21 10.28 -4.17
N VAL A 131 13.22 9.42 -3.94
CA VAL A 131 12.17 9.67 -2.95
C VAL A 131 12.73 9.59 -1.53
N LEU A 132 13.53 8.57 -1.23
CA LEU A 132 14.17 8.40 0.09
C LEU A 132 15.13 9.55 0.42
N GLN A 133 15.83 10.11 -0.57
CA GLN A 133 16.67 11.29 -0.36
C GLN A 133 15.87 12.55 0.02
N ARG A 134 14.64 12.69 -0.51
CA ARG A 134 13.76 13.83 -0.20
C ARG A 134 13.04 13.68 1.14
N TYR A 135 12.74 12.45 1.50
CA TYR A 135 11.95 12.09 2.68
C TYR A 135 12.68 10.94 3.41
N PRO A 136 13.76 11.22 4.13
CA PRO A 136 14.47 10.20 4.90
C PRO A 136 13.50 9.50 5.85
N SER A 137 13.70 8.20 6.02
CA SER A 137 12.86 7.41 6.93
C SER A 137 12.95 7.99 8.34
N THR A 138 11.83 8.00 9.06
CA THR A 138 11.76 8.53 10.44
C THR A 138 12.70 7.81 11.42
N ALA A 139 13.31 6.70 11.03
CA ALA A 139 14.30 5.98 11.81
C ALA A 139 15.65 6.74 11.96
N GLU A 140 15.93 7.73 11.10
CA GLU A 140 17.16 8.53 11.16
C GLU A 140 17.01 9.84 11.96
N LEU A 141 15.82 10.09 12.52
CA LEU A 141 15.51 11.32 13.26
C LEU A 141 15.51 11.14 14.79
N ASN A 142 16.01 10.01 15.31
CA ASN A 142 16.19 9.77 16.75
C ASN A 142 17.64 9.62 17.15
#